data_3cb986f02e9cb178976410f0b81a5736
#
_entry.id   3cb986f02e9cb178976410f0b81a5736
#
_cell.length_a   1.000
_cell.length_b   1.000
_cell.length_c   1.000
_cell.angle_alpha   90.00
_cell.angle_beta   90.00
_cell.angle_gamma   90.00
#
_symmetry.space_group_name_H-M   'P 1'
#
loop_
_entity.id
_entity.type
_entity.pdbx_description
1 polymer ?
#
loop_
_entity_poly.entity_id
_entity_poly.type
_entity_poly.pdbx_seq_one_letter_code
_entity_poly.pdbx_strand_id
1 'polypeptide(L)'
;MRHPGSPILEVLGLAYGYNGETLQHDVSFDVKRGSIFAIMGASGSGKSTLLKVLIGLQRPSAGEIAFGGVSYCSLDDPERAEIGRHFGVLFQGGALWSSMTAAENVALPLQMFTELDRPSIEALVQLKLTLVGLDTGRDRMPSDLSGGMRQRVGLARALALDPEILFLDEPSTGLDPISARHFDDLVKGLRDGFGVTVIMVSHELPSLFGICDDGVFLDAEARTAIAHGAPHILRDECTHPTVQAFMHRGSIAGPSQSRGCS
;
A
#
# COMPACT_ATOMS: atom_id res chain seq x y z
N MET A 1 11.03 -6.32 23.74
CA MET A 1 11.48 -7.65 23.25
C MET A 1 10.54 -8.06 22.11
N ARG A 2 11.05 -8.14 20.89
CA ARG A 2 10.25 -8.51 19.70
C ARG A 2 10.13 -10.03 19.68
N HIS A 3 8.92 -10.58 19.91
CA HIS A 3 8.68 -12.02 19.76
C HIS A 3 8.73 -12.39 18.27
N PRO A 4 9.56 -13.32 17.82
CA PRO A 4 9.50 -13.85 16.47
C PRO A 4 8.13 -14.53 16.28
N GLY A 5 7.33 -14.01 15.34
CA GLY A 5 6.00 -14.52 15.03
C GLY A 5 4.82 -13.61 15.38
N SER A 6 5.05 -12.50 16.13
CA SER A 6 4.00 -11.50 16.35
C SER A 6 3.72 -10.69 15.08
N PRO A 7 2.46 -10.31 14.80
CA PRO A 7 2.14 -9.43 13.69
C PRO A 7 2.84 -8.08 13.84
N ILE A 8 3.12 -7.41 12.71
CA ILE A 8 3.69 -6.07 12.71
C ILE A 8 2.60 -5.01 12.90
N LEU A 9 1.40 -5.31 12.42
CA LEU A 9 0.20 -4.49 12.56
C LEU A 9 -0.97 -5.37 13.02
N GLU A 10 -1.68 -4.91 14.03
CA GLU A 10 -2.94 -5.48 14.50
C GLU A 10 -4.02 -4.40 14.47
N VAL A 11 -5.17 -4.73 13.93
CA VAL A 11 -6.36 -3.87 13.83
C VAL A 11 -7.53 -4.61 14.47
N LEU A 12 -8.17 -4.00 15.47
CA LEU A 12 -9.23 -4.63 16.25
C LEU A 12 -10.46 -3.72 16.33
N GLY A 13 -11.60 -4.21 15.81
CA GLY A 13 -12.89 -3.54 15.90
C GLY A 13 -12.91 -2.11 15.36
N LEU A 14 -12.09 -1.82 14.34
CA LEU A 14 -11.86 -0.47 13.85
C LEU A 14 -13.11 0.09 13.17
N ALA A 15 -13.52 1.30 13.58
CA ALA A 15 -14.54 2.10 12.90
C ALA A 15 -13.94 3.41 12.42
N TYR A 16 -14.28 3.81 11.19
CA TYR A 16 -13.79 5.06 10.59
C TYR A 16 -14.76 5.61 9.54
N GLY A 17 -14.65 6.90 9.26
CA GLY A 17 -15.50 7.58 8.28
C GLY A 17 -15.16 9.06 8.18
N TYR A 18 -16.05 9.85 7.58
CA TYR A 18 -15.89 11.30 7.38
C TYR A 18 -17.10 12.04 7.90
N ASN A 19 -16.88 13.25 8.43
CA ASN A 19 -17.94 14.20 8.82
C ASN A 19 -19.04 13.62 9.72
N GLY A 20 -18.67 12.68 10.60
CA GLY A 20 -19.64 12.03 11.50
C GLY A 20 -20.38 10.82 10.87
N GLU A 21 -20.17 10.55 9.59
CA GLU A 21 -20.70 9.34 8.93
C GLU A 21 -19.69 8.20 9.02
N THR A 22 -20.11 7.06 9.56
CA THR A 22 -19.28 5.86 9.62
C THR A 22 -19.25 5.22 8.23
N LEU A 23 -18.06 5.10 7.66
CA LEU A 23 -17.84 4.44 6.38
C LEU A 23 -17.65 2.93 6.54
N GLN A 24 -16.90 2.53 7.56
CA GLN A 24 -16.65 1.14 7.92
C GLN A 24 -16.68 0.99 9.44
N HIS A 25 -17.10 -0.16 9.95
CA HIS A 25 -17.14 -0.51 11.36
C HIS A 25 -16.69 -1.97 11.58
N ASP A 26 -16.26 -2.26 12.78
CA ASP A 26 -15.84 -3.61 13.22
C ASP A 26 -14.83 -4.29 12.27
N VAL A 27 -13.90 -3.50 11.72
CA VAL A 27 -12.84 -4.01 10.86
C VAL A 27 -11.71 -4.55 11.72
N SER A 28 -11.42 -5.86 11.57
CA SER A 28 -10.36 -6.54 12.33
C SER A 28 -9.50 -7.38 11.38
N PHE A 29 -8.17 -7.25 11.48
CA PHE A 29 -7.19 -8.07 10.78
C PHE A 29 -5.80 -7.89 11.40
N ASP A 30 -4.90 -8.79 11.07
CA ASP A 30 -3.48 -8.69 11.41
C ASP A 30 -2.60 -8.80 10.16
N VAL A 31 -1.40 -8.22 10.23
CA VAL A 31 -0.41 -8.24 9.15
C VAL A 31 0.88 -8.86 9.66
N LYS A 32 1.32 -9.92 9.00
CA LYS A 32 2.58 -10.61 9.33
C LYS A 32 3.79 -9.79 8.86
N ARG A 33 4.87 -9.82 9.64
CA ARG A 33 6.14 -9.20 9.24
C ARG A 33 6.67 -9.81 7.95
N GLY A 34 7.19 -8.97 7.06
CA GLY A 34 7.77 -9.40 5.79
C GLY A 34 6.76 -10.00 4.80
N SER A 35 5.47 -9.72 4.96
CA SER A 35 4.44 -10.10 4.00
C SER A 35 3.99 -8.91 3.15
N ILE A 36 3.35 -9.20 2.02
CA ILE A 36 2.61 -8.23 1.21
C ILE A 36 1.12 -8.47 1.48
N PHE A 37 0.51 -7.54 2.20
CA PHE A 37 -0.89 -7.59 2.62
C PHE A 37 -1.75 -6.66 1.76
N ALA A 38 -2.86 -7.18 1.24
CA ALA A 38 -3.79 -6.43 0.38
C ALA A 38 -5.01 -5.93 1.15
N ILE A 39 -5.34 -4.65 0.99
CA ILE A 39 -6.66 -4.09 1.33
C ILE A 39 -7.47 -4.04 0.04
N MET A 40 -8.48 -4.92 -0.07
CA MET A 40 -9.27 -5.15 -1.27
C MET A 40 -10.71 -4.67 -1.10
N GLY A 41 -11.42 -4.53 -2.21
CA GLY A 41 -12.84 -4.16 -2.23
C GLY A 41 -13.20 -3.27 -3.41
N ALA A 42 -14.49 -3.08 -3.63
CA ALA A 42 -15.01 -2.23 -4.70
C ALA A 42 -14.63 -0.75 -4.50
N SER A 43 -14.80 0.06 -5.54
CA SER A 43 -14.66 1.52 -5.41
C SER A 43 -15.64 2.05 -4.36
N GLY A 44 -15.20 2.99 -3.52
CA GLY A 44 -16.03 3.53 -2.44
C GLY A 44 -16.11 2.68 -1.16
N SER A 45 -15.49 1.49 -1.09
CA SER A 45 -15.51 0.65 0.12
C SER A 45 -14.61 1.17 1.27
N GLY A 46 -13.95 2.33 1.13
CA GLY A 46 -13.19 2.94 2.21
C GLY A 46 -11.73 2.50 2.34
N LYS A 47 -11.16 1.83 1.34
CA LYS A 47 -9.77 1.33 1.35
C LYS A 47 -8.72 2.42 1.60
N SER A 48 -8.74 3.48 0.78
CA SER A 48 -7.79 4.61 0.94
C SER A 48 -8.04 5.40 2.24
N THR A 49 -9.28 5.37 2.76
CA THR A 49 -9.59 5.93 4.08
C THR A 49 -8.98 5.07 5.19
N LEU A 50 -9.11 3.74 5.10
CA LEU A 50 -8.45 2.83 6.03
C LEU A 50 -6.94 3.07 6.03
N LEU A 51 -6.32 3.16 4.86
CA LEU A 51 -4.88 3.45 4.76
C LEU A 51 -4.52 4.76 5.46
N LYS A 52 -5.30 5.85 5.26
CA LYS A 52 -5.08 7.13 5.96
C LYS A 52 -5.21 7.00 7.47
N VAL A 53 -6.12 6.15 7.96
CA VAL A 53 -6.27 5.88 9.40
C VAL A 53 -5.05 5.11 9.92
N LEU A 54 -4.59 4.10 9.19
CA LEU A 54 -3.41 3.29 9.57
C LEU A 54 -2.14 4.14 9.66
N ILE A 55 -1.93 5.06 8.73
CA ILE A 55 -0.75 5.94 8.75
C ILE A 55 -0.91 7.19 9.65
N GLY A 56 -2.04 7.30 10.36
CA GLY A 56 -2.28 8.36 11.34
C GLY A 56 -2.72 9.71 10.77
N LEU A 57 -3.00 9.82 9.47
CA LEU A 57 -3.54 11.04 8.86
C LEU A 57 -5.00 11.29 9.25
N GLN A 58 -5.69 10.27 9.74
CA GLN A 58 -7.07 10.36 10.22
C GLN A 58 -7.22 9.52 11.48
N ARG A 59 -7.97 10.02 12.47
CA ARG A 59 -8.28 9.25 13.68
C ARG A 59 -9.47 8.32 13.42
N PRO A 60 -9.42 7.07 13.89
CA PRO A 60 -10.60 6.20 13.90
C PRO A 60 -11.64 6.74 14.88
N SER A 61 -12.90 6.40 14.65
CA SER A 61 -14.00 6.72 15.59
C SER A 61 -14.14 5.69 16.71
N ALA A 62 -13.69 4.46 16.49
CA ALA A 62 -13.64 3.40 17.50
C ALA A 62 -12.62 2.33 17.08
N GLY A 63 -12.30 1.41 18.00
CA GLY A 63 -11.38 0.31 17.78
C GLY A 63 -9.93 0.69 18.07
N GLU A 64 -9.02 -0.24 17.79
CA GLU A 64 -7.62 -0.13 18.15
C GLU A 64 -6.72 -0.52 16.98
N ILE A 65 -5.57 0.15 16.90
CA ILE A 65 -4.48 -0.15 15.98
C ILE A 65 -3.22 -0.31 16.83
N ALA A 66 -2.49 -1.42 16.64
CA ALA A 66 -1.21 -1.63 17.31
C ALA A 66 -0.12 -1.94 16.28
N PHE A 67 1.04 -1.28 16.42
CA PHE A 67 2.23 -1.54 15.64
C PHE A 67 3.30 -2.21 16.51
N GLY A 68 3.67 -3.44 16.14
CA GLY A 68 4.64 -4.24 16.90
C GLY A 68 4.25 -4.44 18.36
N GLY A 69 2.94 -4.49 18.66
CA GLY A 69 2.37 -4.61 20.00
C GLY A 69 2.23 -3.28 20.75
N VAL A 70 2.55 -2.14 20.14
CA VAL A 70 2.34 -0.80 20.74
C VAL A 70 1.03 -0.23 20.26
N SER A 71 0.09 0.06 21.18
CA SER A 71 -1.20 0.68 20.86
C SER A 71 -1.02 2.09 20.32
N TYR A 72 -1.31 2.27 19.03
CA TYR A 72 -1.12 3.54 18.33
C TYR A 72 -2.21 4.57 18.65
N CYS A 73 -3.42 4.10 18.95
CA CYS A 73 -4.54 4.97 19.25
C CYS A 73 -4.40 5.71 20.58
N SER A 74 -3.68 5.12 21.54
CA SER A 74 -3.44 5.68 22.88
C SER A 74 -2.28 6.68 22.94
N LEU A 75 -1.45 6.76 21.91
CA LEU A 75 -0.25 7.62 21.88
C LEU A 75 -0.61 9.08 21.67
N ASP A 76 0.24 9.97 22.18
CA ASP A 76 0.21 11.39 21.85
C ASP A 76 0.81 11.68 20.44
N ASP A 77 0.73 12.92 19.98
CA ASP A 77 1.19 13.27 18.64
C ASP A 77 2.72 13.11 18.46
N PRO A 78 3.60 13.45 19.43
CA PRO A 78 5.03 13.16 19.34
C PRO A 78 5.35 11.65 19.24
N GLU A 79 4.70 10.83 20.05
CA GLU A 79 4.90 9.37 20.05
C GLU A 79 4.44 8.74 18.73
N ARG A 80 3.30 9.22 18.19
CA ARG A 80 2.84 8.81 16.86
C ARG A 80 3.80 9.21 15.75
N ALA A 81 4.36 10.41 15.82
CA ALA A 81 5.35 10.87 14.85
C ALA A 81 6.60 9.98 14.85
N GLU A 82 7.03 9.50 16.02
CA GLU A 82 8.16 8.58 16.11
C GLU A 82 7.86 7.24 15.44
N ILE A 83 6.69 6.65 15.70
CA ILE A 83 6.25 5.43 14.99
C ILE A 83 6.14 5.69 13.49
N GLY A 84 5.63 6.86 13.08
CA GLY A 84 5.48 7.26 11.69
C GLY A 84 6.80 7.32 10.91
N ARG A 85 7.95 7.49 11.56
CA ARG A 85 9.27 7.42 10.92
C ARG A 85 9.62 6.02 10.39
N HIS A 86 8.97 4.99 10.95
CA HIS A 86 9.10 3.61 10.47
C HIS A 86 8.18 3.28 9.31
N PHE A 87 7.41 4.26 8.82
CA PHE A 87 6.50 4.10 7.70
C PHE A 87 7.04 4.76 6.44
N GLY A 88 6.99 4.03 5.33
CA GLY A 88 7.09 4.60 3.99
C GLY A 88 5.71 4.68 3.37
N VAL A 89 5.36 5.80 2.73
CA VAL A 89 4.04 5.95 2.13
C VAL A 89 4.17 6.39 0.67
N LEU A 90 3.55 5.61 -0.21
CA LEU A 90 3.36 5.95 -1.62
C LEU A 90 1.87 6.19 -1.87
N PHE A 91 1.50 7.43 -2.10
CA PHE A 91 0.15 7.81 -2.51
C PHE A 91 -0.05 7.63 -4.02
N GLN A 92 -1.28 7.52 -4.43
CA GLN A 92 -1.68 7.42 -5.84
C GLN A 92 -1.00 8.49 -6.70
N GLY A 93 -0.50 8.09 -7.88
CA GLY A 93 0.21 8.96 -8.79
C GLY A 93 1.61 9.41 -8.34
N GLY A 94 2.15 8.83 -7.25
CA GLY A 94 3.44 9.17 -6.66
C GLY A 94 3.41 10.38 -5.74
N ALA A 95 2.43 11.27 -5.85
CA ALA A 95 2.26 12.51 -5.06
C ALA A 95 3.57 13.30 -4.87
N LEU A 96 4.32 13.51 -5.96
CA LEU A 96 5.59 14.23 -5.95
C LEU A 96 5.37 15.74 -5.82
N TRP A 97 6.29 16.40 -5.13
CA TRP A 97 6.36 17.86 -5.13
C TRP A 97 6.76 18.34 -6.51
N SER A 98 5.85 19.04 -7.18
CA SER A 98 6.02 19.48 -8.59
C SER A 98 7.12 20.52 -8.79
N SER A 99 7.52 21.22 -7.73
CA SER A 99 8.61 22.21 -7.71
C SER A 99 9.99 21.62 -7.37
N MET A 100 10.08 20.31 -7.21
CA MET A 100 11.30 19.59 -6.83
C MET A 100 11.63 18.55 -7.90
N THR A 101 12.91 18.36 -8.20
CA THR A 101 13.41 17.26 -9.03
C THR A 101 13.12 15.90 -8.39
N ALA A 102 13.33 14.82 -9.14
CA ALA A 102 13.23 13.47 -8.61
C ALA A 102 14.18 13.26 -7.41
N ALA A 103 15.43 13.71 -7.51
CA ALA A 103 16.42 13.62 -6.43
C ALA A 103 15.99 14.42 -5.19
N GLU A 104 15.51 15.65 -5.36
CA GLU A 104 15.04 16.50 -4.27
C GLU A 104 13.81 15.91 -3.57
N ASN A 105 12.88 15.31 -4.32
CA ASN A 105 11.75 14.57 -3.72
C ASN A 105 12.22 13.42 -2.81
N VAL A 106 13.23 12.67 -3.23
CA VAL A 106 13.79 11.56 -2.43
C VAL A 106 14.63 12.07 -1.26
N ALA A 107 15.33 13.19 -1.42
CA ALA A 107 16.14 13.81 -0.38
C ALA A 107 15.31 14.39 0.77
N LEU A 108 14.08 14.83 0.49
CA LEU A 108 13.24 15.58 1.44
C LEU A 108 13.07 14.87 2.79
N PRO A 109 12.68 13.59 2.88
CA PRO A 109 12.57 12.90 4.18
C PRO A 109 13.91 12.82 4.93
N LEU A 110 15.01 12.61 4.21
CA LEU A 110 16.36 12.56 4.82
C LEU A 110 16.74 13.90 5.45
N GLN A 111 16.45 15.00 4.74
CA GLN A 111 16.72 16.36 5.23
C GLN A 111 15.85 16.73 6.43
N MET A 112 14.61 16.24 6.48
CA MET A 112 13.66 16.58 7.55
C MET A 112 13.86 15.76 8.82
N PHE A 113 14.29 14.50 8.70
CA PHE A 113 14.25 13.54 9.80
C PHE A 113 15.61 12.95 10.19
N THR A 114 16.69 13.40 9.56
CA THR A 114 18.06 12.98 9.91
C THR A 114 19.00 14.17 10.04
N GLU A 115 20.12 13.97 10.72
CA GLU A 115 21.21 14.95 10.83
C GLU A 115 22.37 14.64 9.87
N LEU A 116 22.08 13.93 8.78
CA LEU A 116 23.09 13.56 7.78
C LEU A 116 23.58 14.81 7.03
N ASP A 117 24.87 14.81 6.74
CA ASP A 117 25.46 15.84 5.89
C ASP A 117 25.03 15.70 4.41
N ARG A 118 25.19 16.77 3.67
CA ARG A 118 24.77 16.81 2.26
C ARG A 118 25.36 15.70 1.39
N PRO A 119 26.68 15.39 1.45
CA PRO A 119 27.25 14.28 0.69
C PRO A 119 26.63 12.93 1.00
N SER A 120 26.34 12.64 2.29
CA SER A 120 25.67 11.41 2.71
C SER A 120 24.24 11.31 2.19
N ILE A 121 23.49 12.42 2.23
CA ILE A 121 22.14 12.49 1.65
C ILE A 121 22.20 12.23 0.15
N GLU A 122 23.13 12.87 -0.59
CA GLU A 122 23.29 12.68 -2.04
C GLU A 122 23.60 11.21 -2.39
N ALA A 123 24.45 10.54 -1.61
CA ALA A 123 24.77 9.12 -1.79
C ALA A 123 23.55 8.22 -1.54
N LEU A 124 22.78 8.47 -0.47
CA LEU A 124 21.56 7.73 -0.17
C LEU A 124 20.47 7.95 -1.26
N VAL A 125 20.28 9.18 -1.71
CA VAL A 125 19.35 9.49 -2.80
C VAL A 125 19.71 8.69 -4.05
N GLN A 126 20.99 8.67 -4.44
CA GLN A 126 21.43 7.89 -5.57
C GLN A 126 21.16 6.41 -5.38
N LEU A 127 21.46 5.87 -4.19
CA LEU A 127 21.18 4.47 -3.86
C LEU A 127 19.67 4.15 -3.97
N LYS A 128 18.78 5.01 -3.42
CA LYS A 128 17.33 4.78 -3.47
C LYS A 128 16.78 4.89 -4.89
N LEU A 129 17.27 5.80 -5.69
CA LEU A 129 16.88 5.90 -7.11
C LEU A 129 17.36 4.69 -7.93
N THR A 130 18.59 4.23 -7.71
CA THR A 130 19.11 3.00 -8.33
C THR A 130 18.28 1.78 -7.93
N LEU A 131 17.90 1.65 -6.65
CA LEU A 131 17.09 0.57 -6.13
C LEU A 131 15.74 0.44 -6.86
N VAL A 132 15.15 1.56 -7.27
CA VAL A 132 13.90 1.57 -8.03
C VAL A 132 14.11 1.59 -9.56
N GLY A 133 15.35 1.42 -10.04
CA GLY A 133 15.70 1.37 -11.46
C GLY A 133 15.59 2.74 -12.16
N LEU A 134 15.96 3.81 -11.46
CA LEU A 134 16.00 5.20 -11.98
C LEU A 134 17.41 5.79 -11.90
N ASP A 135 18.39 5.10 -12.49
CA ASP A 135 19.78 5.57 -12.53
C ASP A 135 19.93 6.87 -13.32
N THR A 136 19.07 7.05 -14.32
CA THR A 136 19.03 8.26 -15.16
C THR A 136 17.71 9.01 -14.91
N GLY A 137 17.80 10.33 -14.74
CA GLY A 137 16.59 11.15 -14.56
C GLY A 137 16.42 11.71 -13.15
N ARG A 138 17.46 11.62 -12.31
CA ARG A 138 17.47 12.20 -10.95
C ARG A 138 17.18 13.71 -10.93
N ASP A 139 17.62 14.43 -11.98
CA ASP A 139 17.48 15.89 -12.09
C ASP A 139 16.23 16.32 -12.88
N ARG A 140 15.38 15.35 -13.31
CA ARG A 140 14.13 15.65 -14.00
C ARG A 140 13.06 16.15 -13.03
N MET A 141 12.22 17.06 -13.52
CA MET A 141 11.02 17.49 -12.82
C MET A 141 9.91 16.43 -12.97
N PRO A 142 8.96 16.34 -12.03
CA PRO A 142 7.82 15.42 -12.11
C PRO A 142 7.02 15.52 -13.42
N SER A 143 6.95 16.72 -14.04
CA SER A 143 6.34 16.94 -15.35
C SER A 143 7.00 16.17 -16.49
N ASP A 144 8.31 15.93 -16.38
CA ASP A 144 9.14 15.32 -17.42
C ASP A 144 9.28 13.80 -17.22
N LEU A 145 8.62 13.26 -16.20
CA LEU A 145 8.62 11.84 -15.89
C LEU A 145 7.36 11.16 -16.45
N SER A 146 7.51 9.92 -16.95
CA SER A 146 6.36 9.07 -17.25
C SER A 146 5.58 8.70 -15.97
N GLY A 147 4.35 8.17 -16.11
CA GLY A 147 3.57 7.70 -14.96
C GLY A 147 4.33 6.69 -14.10
N GLY A 148 4.93 5.68 -14.73
CA GLY A 148 5.73 4.67 -14.04
C GLY A 148 6.99 5.24 -13.38
N MET A 149 7.66 6.22 -14.01
CA MET A 149 8.79 6.90 -13.39
C MET A 149 8.36 7.70 -12.16
N ARG A 150 7.24 8.43 -12.22
CA ARG A 150 6.70 9.15 -11.03
C ARG A 150 6.42 8.20 -9.87
N GLN A 151 5.80 7.05 -10.15
CA GLN A 151 5.54 6.02 -9.13
C GLN A 151 6.85 5.51 -8.50
N ARG A 152 7.88 5.23 -9.31
CA ARG A 152 9.18 4.77 -8.82
C ARG A 152 9.91 5.84 -8.00
N VAL A 153 9.86 7.12 -8.38
CA VAL A 153 10.41 8.21 -7.55
C VAL A 153 9.65 8.31 -6.22
N GLY A 154 8.31 8.22 -6.26
CA GLY A 154 7.49 8.18 -5.05
C GLY A 154 7.84 7.01 -4.13
N LEU A 155 8.11 5.83 -4.71
CA LEU A 155 8.56 4.65 -3.98
C LEU A 155 9.97 4.87 -3.39
N ALA A 156 10.92 5.43 -4.15
CA ALA A 156 12.26 5.76 -3.65
C ALA A 156 12.19 6.74 -2.46
N ARG A 157 11.29 7.75 -2.55
CA ARG A 157 11.02 8.67 -1.44
C ARG A 157 10.45 7.95 -0.21
N ALA A 158 9.48 7.05 -0.42
CA ALA A 158 8.90 6.25 0.65
C ALA A 158 9.94 5.36 1.35
N LEU A 159 10.96 4.90 0.61
CA LEU A 159 12.06 4.08 1.11
C LEU A 159 13.22 4.88 1.71
N ALA A 160 13.19 6.21 1.68
CA ALA A 160 14.34 7.06 2.04
C ALA A 160 14.86 6.80 3.46
N LEU A 161 13.95 6.56 4.42
CA LEU A 161 14.27 6.33 5.83
C LEU A 161 14.34 4.84 6.22
N ASP A 162 14.47 3.91 5.27
CA ASP A 162 14.49 2.45 5.50
C ASP A 162 13.31 1.96 6.38
N PRO A 163 12.06 2.17 5.94
CA PRO A 163 10.90 1.87 6.74
C PRO A 163 10.73 0.36 7.02
N GLU A 164 10.15 0.01 8.17
CA GLU A 164 9.72 -1.36 8.48
C GLU A 164 8.43 -1.74 7.74
N ILE A 165 7.56 -0.74 7.49
CA ILE A 165 6.27 -0.91 6.79
C ILE A 165 6.16 0.08 5.65
N LEU A 166 5.79 -0.45 4.48
CA LEU A 166 5.55 0.33 3.27
C LEU A 166 4.04 0.31 2.95
N PHE A 167 3.40 1.46 2.99
CA PHE A 167 2.00 1.65 2.61
C PHE A 167 1.90 2.14 1.18
N LEU A 168 1.14 1.44 0.33
CA LEU A 168 0.97 1.75 -1.09
C LEU A 168 -0.51 1.97 -1.39
N ASP A 169 -0.88 3.17 -1.84
CA ASP A 169 -2.25 3.49 -2.26
C ASP A 169 -2.36 3.44 -3.78
N GLU A 170 -2.99 2.37 -4.30
CA GLU A 170 -3.23 2.15 -5.73
C GLU A 170 -1.96 2.32 -6.59
N PRO A 171 -0.85 1.61 -6.28
CA PRO A 171 0.46 1.93 -6.84
C PRO A 171 0.59 1.65 -8.34
N SER A 172 -0.19 0.73 -8.92
CA SER A 172 -0.16 0.36 -10.34
C SER A 172 -1.26 1.02 -11.16
N THR A 173 -2.17 1.77 -10.52
CA THR A 173 -3.29 2.41 -11.21
C THR A 173 -2.80 3.44 -12.23
N GLY A 174 -3.29 3.29 -13.48
CA GLY A 174 -2.91 4.17 -14.59
C GLY A 174 -1.58 3.83 -15.26
N LEU A 175 -0.92 2.76 -14.86
CA LEU A 175 0.23 2.21 -15.56
C LEU A 175 -0.23 1.26 -16.69
N ASP A 176 0.59 1.17 -17.74
CA ASP A 176 0.43 0.08 -18.70
C ASP A 176 0.76 -1.28 -18.05
N PRO A 177 0.27 -2.41 -18.62
CA PRO A 177 0.43 -3.72 -17.98
C PRO A 177 1.90 -4.16 -17.76
N ILE A 178 2.82 -3.71 -18.63
CA ILE A 178 4.25 -4.05 -18.50
C ILE A 178 4.86 -3.25 -17.35
N SER A 179 4.58 -1.96 -17.28
CA SER A 179 5.02 -1.08 -16.20
C SER A 179 4.47 -1.49 -14.84
N ALA A 180 3.19 -1.92 -14.79
CA ALA A 180 2.56 -2.42 -13.57
C ALA A 180 3.27 -3.69 -13.07
N ARG A 181 3.54 -4.67 -13.96
CA ARG A 181 4.28 -5.87 -13.60
C ARG A 181 5.69 -5.57 -13.08
N HIS A 182 6.42 -4.67 -13.75
CA HIS A 182 7.75 -4.27 -13.28
C HIS A 182 7.70 -3.58 -11.91
N PHE A 183 6.62 -2.85 -11.61
CA PHE A 183 6.42 -2.27 -10.29
C PHE A 183 6.13 -3.36 -9.24
N ASP A 184 5.31 -4.34 -9.57
CA ASP A 184 5.01 -5.50 -8.71
C ASP A 184 6.28 -6.32 -8.42
N ASP A 185 7.11 -6.60 -9.44
CA ASP A 185 8.38 -7.29 -9.28
C ASP A 185 9.33 -6.51 -8.36
N LEU A 186 9.35 -5.17 -8.48
CA LEU A 186 10.13 -4.30 -7.61
C LEU A 186 9.66 -4.38 -6.14
N VAL A 187 8.34 -4.28 -5.90
CA VAL A 187 7.76 -4.39 -4.55
C VAL A 187 8.08 -5.76 -3.94
N LYS A 188 7.94 -6.83 -4.72
CA LYS A 188 8.30 -8.18 -4.29
C LYS A 188 9.78 -8.30 -3.96
N GLY A 189 10.65 -7.75 -4.80
CA GLY A 189 12.11 -7.71 -4.55
C GLY A 189 12.48 -6.95 -3.27
N LEU A 190 11.77 -5.87 -2.94
CA LEU A 190 11.96 -5.13 -1.69
C LEU A 190 11.57 -5.97 -0.47
N ARG A 191 10.43 -6.68 -0.52
CA ARG A 191 10.02 -7.61 0.53
C ARG A 191 11.04 -8.74 0.71
N ASP A 192 11.43 -9.40 -0.39
CA ASP A 192 12.31 -10.58 -0.37
C ASP A 192 13.75 -10.22 0.02
N GLY A 193 14.26 -9.06 -0.43
CA GLY A 193 15.64 -8.64 -0.19
C GLY A 193 15.87 -7.89 1.12
N PHE A 194 14.90 -7.11 1.57
CA PHE A 194 15.05 -6.24 2.75
C PHE A 194 14.11 -6.61 3.91
N GLY A 195 13.18 -7.56 3.71
CA GLY A 195 12.23 -7.97 4.74
C GLY A 195 11.19 -6.91 5.07
N VAL A 196 11.01 -5.89 4.22
CA VAL A 196 10.01 -4.84 4.44
C VAL A 196 8.61 -5.44 4.36
N THR A 197 7.73 -5.04 5.27
CA THR A 197 6.32 -5.42 5.21
C THR A 197 5.58 -4.44 4.31
N VAL A 198 4.74 -4.92 3.41
CA VAL A 198 3.99 -4.07 2.49
C VAL A 198 2.50 -4.20 2.77
N ILE A 199 1.83 -3.05 2.89
CA ILE A 199 0.37 -2.97 2.97
C ILE A 199 -0.10 -2.16 1.76
N MET A 200 -0.80 -2.80 0.84
CA MET A 200 -1.23 -2.15 -0.39
C MET A 200 -2.75 -2.11 -0.53
N VAL A 201 -3.25 -0.95 -0.90
CA VAL A 201 -4.60 -0.81 -1.43
C VAL A 201 -4.54 -1.07 -2.92
N SER A 202 -5.30 -2.02 -3.42
CA SER A 202 -5.41 -2.25 -4.85
C SER A 202 -6.76 -2.86 -5.23
N HIS A 203 -7.17 -2.60 -6.47
CA HIS A 203 -8.27 -3.28 -7.14
C HIS A 203 -7.81 -4.02 -8.42
N GLU A 204 -6.51 -4.01 -8.69
CA GLU A 204 -5.88 -4.64 -9.86
C GLU A 204 -5.61 -6.12 -9.58
N LEU A 205 -6.44 -7.00 -10.15
CA LEU A 205 -6.35 -8.45 -9.91
C LEU A 205 -4.99 -9.06 -10.25
N PRO A 206 -4.30 -8.67 -11.36
CA PRO A 206 -2.97 -9.19 -11.66
C PRO A 206 -1.97 -8.97 -10.53
N SER A 207 -1.93 -7.76 -9.95
CA SER A 207 -1.06 -7.43 -8.81
C SER A 207 -1.47 -8.22 -7.56
N LEU A 208 -2.79 -8.25 -7.24
CA LEU A 208 -3.31 -8.98 -6.08
C LEU A 208 -2.91 -10.47 -6.13
N PHE A 209 -3.10 -11.14 -7.27
CA PHE A 209 -2.75 -12.56 -7.42
C PHE A 209 -1.25 -12.81 -7.58
N GLY A 210 -0.51 -11.80 -8.08
CA GLY A 210 0.91 -11.93 -8.42
C GLY A 210 1.84 -11.81 -7.22
N ILE A 211 1.52 -10.93 -6.25
CA ILE A 211 2.47 -10.58 -5.20
C ILE A 211 1.90 -10.61 -3.78
N CYS A 212 0.57 -10.61 -3.58
CA CYS A 212 0.00 -10.53 -2.22
C CYS A 212 -0.06 -11.91 -1.54
N ASP A 213 0.43 -11.96 -0.31
CA ASP A 213 0.46 -13.17 0.52
C ASP A 213 -0.83 -13.35 1.31
N ASP A 214 -1.49 -12.24 1.67
CA ASP A 214 -2.70 -12.22 2.50
C ASP A 214 -3.50 -10.93 2.22
N GLY A 215 -4.69 -10.79 2.79
CA GLY A 215 -5.44 -9.55 2.64
C GLY A 215 -6.83 -9.57 3.26
N VAL A 216 -7.42 -8.39 3.33
CA VAL A 216 -8.78 -8.15 3.82
C VAL A 216 -9.65 -7.58 2.70
N PHE A 217 -10.89 -8.04 2.61
CA PHE A 217 -11.88 -7.54 1.65
C PHE A 217 -12.93 -6.68 2.37
N LEU A 218 -12.95 -5.39 2.04
CA LEU A 218 -13.91 -4.41 2.55
C LEU A 218 -15.14 -4.33 1.63
N ASP A 219 -16.32 -4.42 2.22
CA ASP A 219 -17.58 -4.26 1.50
C ASP A 219 -18.21 -2.89 1.80
N ALA A 220 -18.72 -2.24 0.76
CA ALA A 220 -19.32 -0.91 0.88
C ALA A 220 -20.76 -0.97 1.41
N GLU A 221 -21.49 -2.06 1.16
CA GLU A 221 -22.88 -2.23 1.58
C GLU A 221 -22.94 -2.74 3.03
N ALA A 222 -22.18 -3.80 3.34
CA ALA A 222 -22.06 -4.32 4.70
C ALA A 222 -21.31 -3.37 5.63
N ARG A 223 -20.52 -2.43 5.08
CA ARG A 223 -19.68 -1.48 5.81
C ARG A 223 -18.73 -2.14 6.82
N THR A 224 -18.19 -3.29 6.46
CA THR A 224 -17.24 -4.05 7.27
C THR A 224 -16.34 -4.93 6.40
N ALA A 225 -15.37 -5.58 7.01
CA ALA A 225 -14.58 -6.62 6.38
C ALA A 225 -15.43 -7.90 6.25
N ILE A 226 -15.62 -8.39 5.03
CA ILE A 226 -16.46 -9.58 4.75
C ILE A 226 -15.65 -10.84 4.43
N ALA A 227 -14.36 -10.70 4.16
CA ALA A 227 -13.47 -11.83 3.93
C ALA A 227 -12.02 -11.46 4.29
N HIS A 228 -11.25 -12.46 4.71
CA HIS A 228 -9.83 -12.37 5.03
C HIS A 228 -9.11 -13.60 4.47
N GLY A 229 -7.94 -13.41 3.86
CA GLY A 229 -7.13 -14.48 3.30
C GLY A 229 -6.36 -14.05 2.05
N ALA A 230 -5.47 -14.92 1.59
CA ALA A 230 -4.72 -14.70 0.36
C ALA A 230 -5.66 -14.52 -0.83
N PRO A 231 -5.40 -13.56 -1.74
CA PRO A 231 -6.30 -13.26 -2.85
C PRO A 231 -6.66 -14.48 -3.72
N HIS A 232 -5.70 -15.40 -3.95
CA HIS A 232 -5.96 -16.63 -4.72
C HIS A 232 -6.89 -17.60 -3.96
N ILE A 233 -6.77 -17.68 -2.63
CA ILE A 233 -7.68 -18.50 -1.80
C ILE A 233 -9.08 -17.87 -1.80
N LEU A 234 -9.18 -16.54 -1.65
CA LEU A 234 -10.47 -15.86 -1.73
C LEU A 234 -11.16 -16.04 -3.08
N ARG A 235 -10.39 -16.08 -4.17
CA ARG A 235 -10.95 -16.38 -5.51
C ARG A 235 -11.52 -17.80 -5.58
N ASP A 236 -10.78 -18.78 -5.06
CA ASP A 236 -11.09 -20.20 -5.30
C ASP A 236 -12.07 -20.78 -4.26
N GLU A 237 -12.05 -20.27 -3.01
CA GLU A 237 -12.77 -20.87 -1.87
C GLU A 237 -13.83 -19.97 -1.23
N CYS A 238 -13.75 -18.63 -1.40
CA CYS A 238 -14.72 -17.75 -0.77
C CYS A 238 -16.10 -17.87 -1.46
N THR A 239 -17.14 -18.11 -0.69
CA THR A 239 -18.51 -18.27 -1.20
C THR A 239 -19.32 -16.98 -1.22
N HIS A 240 -18.77 -15.88 -0.69
CA HIS A 240 -19.48 -14.60 -0.61
C HIS A 240 -19.65 -13.99 -2.02
N PRO A 241 -20.89 -13.69 -2.47
CA PRO A 241 -21.16 -13.25 -3.85
C PRO A 241 -20.36 -12.01 -4.28
N THR A 242 -20.23 -11.01 -3.39
CA THR A 242 -19.49 -9.76 -3.67
C THR A 242 -18.00 -10.03 -3.88
N VAL A 243 -17.41 -10.91 -3.07
CA VAL A 243 -16.00 -11.31 -3.21
C VAL A 243 -15.78 -12.05 -4.52
N GLN A 244 -16.66 -13.01 -4.83
CA GLN A 244 -16.61 -13.78 -6.09
C GLN A 244 -16.75 -12.85 -7.32
N ALA A 245 -17.73 -11.95 -7.31
CA ALA A 245 -17.91 -10.98 -8.38
C ALA A 245 -16.69 -10.07 -8.58
N PHE A 246 -16.01 -9.71 -7.50
CA PHE A 246 -14.76 -8.92 -7.57
C PHE A 246 -13.60 -9.75 -8.11
N MET A 247 -13.36 -10.94 -7.57
CA MET A 247 -12.19 -11.78 -7.90
C MET A 247 -12.26 -12.36 -9.31
N HIS A 248 -13.46 -12.46 -9.91
CA HIS A 248 -13.66 -12.94 -11.28
C HIS A 248 -13.91 -11.82 -12.29
N ARG A 249 -13.66 -10.55 -11.96
CA ARG A 249 -13.71 -9.44 -12.94
C ARG A 249 -12.75 -9.73 -14.09
N GLY A 250 -13.27 -9.79 -15.30
CA GLY A 250 -12.50 -10.13 -16.51
C GLY A 250 -12.58 -11.61 -16.91
N SER A 251 -13.15 -12.49 -16.08
CA SER A 251 -13.43 -13.88 -16.43
C SER A 251 -14.83 -14.08 -17.05
N ILE A 252 -15.53 -13.01 -17.45
CA ILE A 252 -16.77 -13.13 -18.22
C ILE A 252 -16.34 -13.55 -19.63
N ALA A 253 -16.20 -14.86 -19.84
CA ALA A 253 -16.29 -15.48 -21.16
C ALA A 253 -17.65 -15.06 -21.72
N GLY A 254 -17.63 -14.39 -22.86
CA GLY A 254 -18.85 -14.00 -23.57
C GLY A 254 -19.78 -15.20 -23.74
N PRO A 255 -21.09 -14.97 -23.87
CA PRO A 255 -22.06 -16.05 -24.04
C PRO A 255 -21.63 -16.92 -25.23
N SER A 256 -21.52 -18.21 -25.01
CA SER A 256 -21.29 -19.19 -26.05
C SER A 256 -22.37 -19.00 -27.10
N GLN A 257 -21.99 -18.45 -28.25
CA GLN A 257 -22.84 -18.50 -29.43
C GLN A 257 -23.05 -19.98 -29.78
N SER A 258 -24.18 -20.50 -29.41
CA SER A 258 -24.69 -21.75 -29.96
C SER A 258 -24.80 -21.58 -31.48
N ARG A 259 -23.83 -22.12 -32.21
CA ARG A 259 -23.96 -22.33 -33.64
C ARG A 259 -25.11 -23.34 -33.85
N GLY A 260 -26.27 -22.82 -34.15
CA GLY A 260 -27.32 -23.61 -34.75
C GLY A 260 -26.87 -24.03 -36.14
N CYS A 261 -26.69 -25.31 -36.33
CA CYS A 261 -26.70 -25.93 -37.65
C CYS A 261 -28.12 -25.90 -38.19
N SER A 262 -28.30 -25.36 -39.36
CA SER A 262 -29.34 -25.75 -40.34
C SER A 262 -28.78 -25.52 -41.71
#